data_e359a8ab9a05a7b050eea27712a401f5
#
_entry.id   e359a8ab9a05a7b050eea27712a401f5
#
_cell.length_a   1.000
_cell.length_b   1.000
_cell.length_c   1.000
_cell.angle_alpha   90.00
_cell.angle_beta   90.00
_cell.angle_gamma   90.00
#
_symmetry.space_group_name_H-M   'P 1'
#
loop_
_entity.id
_entity.type
_entity.pdbx_description
1 polymer ?
#
loop_
_entity_poly.entity_id
_entity_poly.type
_entity_poly.pdbx_seq_one_letter_code
_entity_poly.pdbx_strand_id
1 'polypeptide(L)'
;VDAGQPAETATTPSRKKRGPKRKDPPGTPKNKAQRNFTDPDSRIMKNSDKAFIQAYNAQAIVDGESQVIIAADLTNKASDVTHLPDMVKQVESNLDRKPRELSADAGYFSEKNVTFLEKRKIAAYIPPDKQKHSASVEPPPRGRIPANLSCKDRMRRKLRTVRGRKTYALRKQIVEPVFGQVKTVQGVRQFLLRSKLK
;
A
#
# COMPACT_ATOMS: atom_id res chain seq x y z
N VAL A 1 67.11 0.85 -12.63
CA VAL A 1 65.87 1.36 -13.22
C VAL A 1 64.69 0.81 -12.42
N ASP A 2 64.27 1.60 -11.41
CA ASP A 2 63.21 1.27 -10.46
C ASP A 2 61.85 1.50 -11.12
N ALA A 3 61.04 0.46 -11.18
CA ALA A 3 59.64 0.55 -11.61
C ALA A 3 58.75 0.65 -10.36
N GLY A 4 58.27 1.89 -10.11
CA GLY A 4 57.35 2.18 -9.01
C GLY A 4 55.98 1.45 -9.17
N GLN A 5 55.59 0.76 -8.11
CA GLN A 5 54.25 0.21 -7.94
C GLN A 5 53.22 1.32 -7.67
N PRO A 6 52.02 1.29 -8.23
CA PRO A 6 50.96 2.22 -7.87
C PRO A 6 50.35 1.87 -6.51
N ALA A 7 50.24 2.87 -5.63
CA ALA A 7 49.62 2.77 -4.33
C ALA A 7 48.10 2.43 -4.44
N GLU A 8 47.69 1.32 -3.81
CA GLU A 8 46.30 0.98 -3.62
C GLU A 8 45.64 1.99 -2.65
N THR A 9 44.66 2.74 -3.14
CA THR A 9 43.81 3.60 -2.33
C THR A 9 42.85 2.75 -1.51
N ALA A 10 43.17 2.56 -0.24
CA ALA A 10 42.29 1.91 0.73
C ALA A 10 40.99 2.70 0.90
N THR A 11 39.91 2.18 0.35
CA THR A 11 38.56 2.68 0.57
C THR A 11 38.12 2.38 2.01
N THR A 12 38.10 3.40 2.86
CA THR A 12 37.63 3.32 4.24
C THR A 12 36.14 2.94 4.23
N PRO A 13 35.70 1.84 4.91
CA PRO A 13 34.30 1.46 4.93
C PRO A 13 33.47 2.52 5.68
N SER A 14 32.50 3.08 5.01
CA SER A 14 31.53 4.03 5.56
C SER A 14 30.88 3.47 6.82
N ARG A 15 31.17 4.06 7.97
CA ARG A 15 30.64 3.70 9.29
C ARG A 15 29.13 3.92 9.30
N LYS A 16 28.33 2.86 9.23
CA LYS A 16 26.88 2.91 9.39
C LYS A 16 26.57 3.66 10.69
N LYS A 17 25.87 4.80 10.61
CA LYS A 17 25.41 5.56 11.78
C LYS A 17 24.51 4.62 12.59
N ARG A 18 24.99 4.17 13.75
CA ARG A 18 24.18 3.41 14.72
C ARG A 18 23.08 4.36 15.23
N GLY A 19 21.82 3.96 15.07
CA GLY A 19 20.70 4.66 15.70
C GLY A 19 20.88 4.72 17.23
N PRO A 20 20.09 5.56 17.94
CA PRO A 20 20.19 5.69 19.38
C PRO A 20 20.09 4.31 20.05
N LYS A 21 21.01 4.05 21.00
CA LYS A 21 21.03 2.78 21.76
C LYS A 21 19.71 2.66 22.53
N ARG A 22 19.11 1.47 22.52
CA ARG A 22 17.98 1.16 23.40
C ARG A 22 18.39 1.37 24.85
N LYS A 23 17.58 2.12 25.61
CA LYS A 23 17.79 2.36 27.03
C LYS A 23 17.40 1.14 27.89
N ASP A 24 16.48 0.31 27.41
CA ASP A 24 15.93 -0.81 28.15
C ASP A 24 16.53 -2.16 27.68
N PRO A 25 16.65 -3.15 28.56
CA PRO A 25 17.13 -4.50 28.23
C PRO A 25 16.29 -5.16 27.14
N PRO A 26 16.86 -6.08 26.33
CA PRO A 26 16.10 -6.85 25.36
C PRO A 26 14.96 -7.61 26.06
N GLY A 27 13.73 -7.50 25.51
CA GLY A 27 12.56 -8.16 26.09
C GLY A 27 11.73 -7.32 27.05
N THR A 28 12.26 -6.19 27.55
CA THR A 28 11.50 -5.27 28.41
C THR A 28 10.53 -4.44 27.57
N PRO A 29 9.21 -4.51 27.82
CA PRO A 29 8.26 -3.63 27.13
C PRO A 29 8.45 -2.19 27.56
N LYS A 30 8.23 -1.26 26.63
CA LYS A 30 8.24 0.18 26.95
C LYS A 30 7.09 0.50 27.92
N ASN A 31 7.27 1.46 28.83
CA ASN A 31 6.24 1.88 29.81
C ASN A 31 4.87 2.23 29.17
N LYS A 32 4.86 2.64 27.89
CA LYS A 32 3.65 2.94 27.12
C LYS A 32 3.21 1.80 26.19
N ALA A 33 3.83 0.61 26.32
CA ALA A 33 3.44 -0.55 25.52
C ALA A 33 2.06 -1.04 25.96
N GLN A 34 1.16 -1.17 25.00
CA GLN A 34 -0.19 -1.67 25.23
C GLN A 34 -0.34 -3.02 24.54
N ARG A 35 -1.00 -3.96 25.22
CA ARG A 35 -1.33 -5.28 24.69
C ARG A 35 -2.78 -5.62 25.05
N ASN A 36 -3.53 -6.08 24.05
CA ASN A 36 -4.84 -6.65 24.30
C ASN A 36 -4.68 -8.07 24.83
N PHE A 37 -5.12 -8.31 26.06
CA PHE A 37 -5.03 -9.66 26.69
C PHE A 37 -6.07 -10.61 26.11
N THR A 38 -7.20 -10.09 25.64
CA THR A 38 -8.28 -10.89 25.04
C THR A 38 -7.92 -11.34 23.62
N ASP A 39 -7.22 -10.49 22.87
CA ASP A 39 -6.76 -10.74 21.51
C ASP A 39 -5.34 -10.17 21.31
N PRO A 40 -4.31 -10.96 21.63
CA PRO A 40 -2.91 -10.50 21.57
C PRO A 40 -2.41 -10.14 20.18
N ASP A 41 -3.09 -10.61 19.12
CA ASP A 41 -2.73 -10.33 17.73
C ASP A 41 -3.28 -8.98 17.24
N SER A 42 -4.35 -8.47 17.85
CA SER A 42 -4.90 -7.17 17.51
C SER A 42 -3.93 -6.03 17.83
N ARG A 43 -4.04 -4.94 17.13
CA ARG A 43 -3.20 -3.74 17.35
C ARG A 43 -4.07 -2.50 17.42
N ILE A 44 -3.57 -1.50 18.15
CA ILE A 44 -4.20 -0.21 18.21
C ILE A 44 -4.10 0.46 16.84
N MET A 45 -5.25 0.76 16.26
CA MET A 45 -5.39 1.46 14.99
C MET A 45 -6.32 2.65 15.16
N LYS A 46 -6.12 3.65 14.32
CA LYS A 46 -7.01 4.82 14.26
C LYS A 46 -8.12 4.54 13.25
N ASN A 47 -9.38 4.63 13.70
CA ASN A 47 -10.53 4.46 12.82
C ASN A 47 -10.84 5.76 12.03
N SER A 48 -11.90 5.72 11.20
CA SER A 48 -12.39 6.88 10.43
C SER A 48 -12.75 8.08 11.33
N ASP A 49 -13.27 7.82 12.50
CA ASP A 49 -13.71 8.84 13.48
C ASP A 49 -12.57 9.37 14.34
N LYS A 50 -11.34 9.01 13.97
CA LYS A 50 -10.10 9.37 14.65
C LYS A 50 -9.95 8.77 16.07
N ALA A 51 -10.83 7.87 16.49
CA ALA A 51 -10.70 7.11 17.72
C ALA A 51 -9.65 5.99 17.58
N PHE A 52 -9.00 5.65 18.70
CA PHE A 52 -8.07 4.54 18.76
C PHE A 52 -8.81 3.28 19.22
N ILE A 53 -8.77 2.25 18.42
CA ILE A 53 -9.43 0.97 18.68
C ILE A 53 -8.44 -0.19 18.49
N GLN A 54 -8.68 -1.29 19.19
CA GLN A 54 -8.02 -2.57 18.91
C GLN A 54 -8.68 -3.17 17.67
N ALA A 55 -7.89 -3.35 16.61
CA ALA A 55 -8.44 -3.73 15.31
C ALA A 55 -7.46 -4.53 14.47
N TYR A 56 -8.01 -5.10 13.41
CA TYR A 56 -7.30 -5.60 12.25
C TYR A 56 -7.62 -4.72 11.04
N ASN A 57 -6.74 -4.72 10.06
CA ASN A 57 -6.93 -4.06 8.78
C ASN A 57 -7.26 -5.13 7.73
N ALA A 58 -8.50 -5.14 7.24
CA ALA A 58 -8.94 -6.03 6.19
C ALA A 58 -8.66 -5.41 4.82
N GLN A 59 -8.02 -6.19 3.97
CA GLN A 59 -7.67 -5.83 2.60
C GLN A 59 -8.47 -6.70 1.63
N ALA A 60 -8.95 -6.13 0.53
CA ALA A 60 -9.62 -6.88 -0.52
C ALA A 60 -9.25 -6.34 -1.90
N ILE A 61 -9.09 -7.24 -2.87
CA ILE A 61 -9.05 -6.92 -4.29
C ILE A 61 -10.33 -7.44 -4.92
N VAL A 62 -11.02 -6.53 -5.60
CA VAL A 62 -12.33 -6.76 -6.21
C VAL A 62 -12.18 -6.70 -7.73
N ASP A 63 -12.81 -7.62 -8.44
CA ASP A 63 -12.91 -7.58 -9.89
C ASP A 63 -13.73 -6.39 -10.37
N GLY A 64 -13.27 -5.75 -11.42
CA GLY A 64 -13.88 -4.52 -11.94
C GLY A 64 -15.19 -4.74 -12.69
N GLU A 65 -15.43 -5.93 -13.20
CA GLU A 65 -16.59 -6.26 -14.03
C GLU A 65 -17.69 -6.96 -13.21
N SER A 66 -17.29 -8.00 -12.49
CA SER A 66 -18.23 -8.84 -11.73
C SER A 66 -18.43 -8.42 -10.28
N GLN A 67 -17.60 -7.51 -9.76
CA GLN A 67 -17.59 -7.08 -8.35
C GLN A 67 -17.35 -8.23 -7.35
N VAL A 68 -16.70 -9.30 -7.79
CA VAL A 68 -16.32 -10.43 -6.93
C VAL A 68 -15.02 -10.12 -6.21
N ILE A 69 -14.91 -10.50 -4.95
CA ILE A 69 -13.66 -10.43 -4.19
C ILE A 69 -12.74 -11.56 -4.69
N ILE A 70 -11.64 -11.19 -5.34
CA ILE A 70 -10.67 -12.14 -5.90
C ILE A 70 -9.59 -12.50 -4.89
N ALA A 71 -9.17 -11.54 -4.07
CA ALA A 71 -8.18 -11.73 -3.04
C ALA A 71 -8.57 -10.98 -1.77
N ALA A 72 -8.33 -11.58 -0.63
CA ALA A 72 -8.58 -10.96 0.67
C ALA A 72 -7.46 -11.33 1.65
N ASP A 73 -7.06 -10.39 2.48
CA ASP A 73 -6.08 -10.60 3.55
C ASP A 73 -6.48 -9.82 4.81
N LEU A 74 -6.09 -10.36 5.95
CA LEU A 74 -6.29 -9.74 7.26
C LEU A 74 -4.92 -9.46 7.90
N THR A 75 -4.67 -8.20 8.20
CA THR A 75 -3.41 -7.77 8.79
C THR A 75 -3.61 -7.00 10.09
N ASN A 76 -2.63 -7.07 10.97
CA ASN A 76 -2.56 -6.23 12.17
C ASN A 76 -1.66 -4.99 11.99
N LYS A 77 -1.29 -4.66 10.74
CA LYS A 77 -0.56 -3.44 10.40
C LYS A 77 -1.54 -2.38 9.91
N ALA A 78 -1.44 -1.18 10.45
CA ALA A 78 -2.29 -0.06 10.04
C ALA A 78 -1.95 0.50 8.65
N SER A 79 -0.78 0.18 8.09
CA SER A 79 -0.33 0.71 6.80
C SER A 79 -0.64 -0.25 5.66
N ASP A 80 -1.32 0.23 4.63
CA ASP A 80 -1.72 -0.54 3.44
C ASP A 80 -0.56 -0.78 2.45
N VAL A 81 0.46 0.08 2.49
CA VAL A 81 1.56 0.12 1.50
C VAL A 81 2.24 -1.23 1.32
N THR A 82 2.44 -1.98 2.41
CA THR A 82 3.23 -3.22 2.38
C THR A 82 2.46 -4.43 1.86
N HIS A 83 1.14 -4.34 1.76
CA HIS A 83 0.27 -5.50 1.44
C HIS A 83 0.01 -5.68 -0.05
N LEU A 84 0.15 -4.61 -0.85
CA LEU A 84 -0.15 -4.65 -2.28
C LEU A 84 0.56 -5.78 -3.05
N PRO A 85 1.89 -6.01 -2.88
CA PRO A 85 2.57 -7.07 -3.62
C PRO A 85 2.03 -8.48 -3.34
N ASP A 86 1.70 -8.78 -2.09
CA ASP A 86 1.23 -10.09 -1.69
C ASP A 86 -0.23 -10.31 -2.12
N MET A 87 -1.06 -9.28 -2.05
CA MET A 87 -2.41 -9.29 -2.58
C MET A 87 -2.43 -9.53 -4.11
N VAL A 88 -1.53 -8.89 -4.86
CA VAL A 88 -1.42 -9.12 -6.32
C VAL A 88 -0.97 -10.55 -6.63
N LYS A 89 -0.02 -11.11 -5.88
CA LYS A 89 0.38 -12.52 -6.04
C LYS A 89 -0.80 -13.46 -5.74
N GLN A 90 -1.62 -13.15 -4.75
CA GLN A 90 -2.81 -13.93 -4.44
C GLN A 90 -3.82 -13.89 -5.59
N VAL A 91 -4.01 -12.73 -6.24
CA VAL A 91 -4.83 -12.64 -7.46
C VAL A 91 -4.27 -13.51 -8.58
N GLU A 92 -2.93 -13.45 -8.81
CA GLU A 92 -2.27 -14.27 -9.81
C GLU A 92 -2.47 -15.77 -9.53
N SER A 93 -2.37 -16.18 -8.26
CA SER A 93 -2.58 -17.56 -7.84
C SER A 93 -4.04 -18.03 -7.97
N ASN A 94 -5.00 -17.16 -7.62
CA ASN A 94 -6.42 -17.53 -7.64
C ASN A 94 -7.02 -17.57 -9.05
N LEU A 95 -6.47 -16.81 -10.00
CA LEU A 95 -7.00 -16.68 -11.36
C LEU A 95 -6.10 -17.28 -12.43
N ASP A 96 -4.91 -17.75 -12.10
CA ASP A 96 -3.85 -18.19 -13.04
C ASP A 96 -3.53 -17.14 -14.13
N ARG A 97 -3.82 -15.89 -13.86
CA ARG A 97 -3.58 -14.77 -14.77
C ARG A 97 -3.28 -13.48 -14.02
N LYS A 98 -2.57 -12.58 -14.71
CA LYS A 98 -2.25 -11.24 -14.19
C LYS A 98 -3.37 -10.26 -14.52
N PRO A 99 -3.73 -9.36 -13.61
CA PRO A 99 -4.61 -8.24 -13.93
C PRO A 99 -3.94 -7.32 -14.97
N ARG A 100 -4.71 -6.75 -15.88
CA ARG A 100 -4.20 -5.78 -16.87
C ARG A 100 -3.97 -4.42 -16.23
N GLU A 101 -4.84 -4.03 -15.33
CA GLU A 101 -4.78 -2.75 -14.64
C GLU A 101 -5.27 -2.90 -13.19
N LEU A 102 -4.74 -2.05 -12.31
CA LEU A 102 -5.07 -2.03 -10.90
C LEU A 102 -5.24 -0.60 -10.44
N SER A 103 -6.37 -0.30 -9.80
CA SER A 103 -6.61 0.96 -9.13
C SER A 103 -6.70 0.77 -7.62
N ALA A 104 -6.05 1.63 -6.85
CA ALA A 104 -6.05 1.56 -5.39
C ALA A 104 -6.02 2.96 -4.77
N ASP A 105 -6.29 3.03 -3.48
CA ASP A 105 -6.23 4.27 -2.71
C ASP A 105 -4.81 4.82 -2.58
N ALA A 106 -4.72 6.11 -2.22
CA ALA A 106 -3.46 6.77 -1.93
C ALA A 106 -2.64 6.08 -0.82
N GLY A 107 -3.30 5.34 0.08
CA GLY A 107 -2.65 4.54 1.13
C GLY A 107 -1.73 3.45 0.60
N TYR A 108 -1.95 2.98 -0.62
CA TYR A 108 -1.12 1.96 -1.28
C TYR A 108 0.05 2.54 -2.09
N PHE A 109 0.12 3.87 -2.24
CA PHE A 109 1.16 4.46 -3.07
C PHE A 109 2.53 4.33 -2.41
N SER A 110 3.45 3.72 -3.14
CA SER A 110 4.90 3.81 -2.94
C SER A 110 5.62 3.60 -4.26
N GLU A 111 6.81 4.14 -4.42
CA GLU A 111 7.63 3.90 -5.62
C GLU A 111 7.92 2.42 -5.80
N LYS A 112 8.12 1.68 -4.70
CA LYS A 112 8.32 0.23 -4.71
C LYS A 112 7.10 -0.49 -5.29
N ASN A 113 5.88 -0.12 -4.87
CA ASN A 113 4.65 -0.73 -5.36
C ASN A 113 4.42 -0.41 -6.84
N VAL A 114 4.65 0.84 -7.27
CA VAL A 114 4.53 1.22 -8.69
C VAL A 114 5.53 0.45 -9.53
N THR A 115 6.81 0.39 -9.12
CA THR A 115 7.84 -0.38 -9.81
C THR A 115 7.52 -1.88 -9.86
N PHE A 116 6.98 -2.43 -8.77
CA PHE A 116 6.54 -3.84 -8.72
C PHE A 116 5.45 -4.13 -9.76
N LEU A 117 4.46 -3.25 -9.89
CA LEU A 117 3.38 -3.39 -10.88
C LEU A 117 3.89 -3.19 -12.31
N GLU A 118 4.75 -2.19 -12.54
CA GLU A 118 5.38 -1.93 -13.85
C GLU A 118 6.20 -3.13 -14.34
N LYS A 119 7.02 -3.74 -13.47
CA LYS A 119 7.78 -4.96 -13.80
C LYS A 119 6.88 -6.13 -14.21
N ARG A 120 5.65 -6.20 -13.68
CA ARG A 120 4.65 -7.19 -14.03
C ARG A 120 3.79 -6.80 -15.23
N LYS A 121 4.01 -5.62 -15.82
CA LYS A 121 3.20 -5.05 -16.90
C LYS A 121 1.75 -4.80 -16.49
N ILE A 122 1.50 -4.51 -15.21
CA ILE A 122 0.20 -4.12 -14.68
C ILE A 122 0.10 -2.60 -14.67
N ALA A 123 -0.93 -2.05 -15.31
CA ALA A 123 -1.14 -0.61 -15.37
C ALA A 123 -1.67 -0.08 -14.02
N ALA A 124 -0.81 0.54 -13.21
CA ALA A 124 -1.19 1.09 -11.90
C ALA A 124 -1.92 2.44 -12.01
N TYR A 125 -2.98 2.62 -11.21
CA TYR A 125 -3.71 3.87 -11.00
C TYR A 125 -3.85 4.13 -9.50
N ILE A 126 -2.78 4.59 -8.87
CA ILE A 126 -2.67 4.80 -7.41
C ILE A 126 -2.25 6.24 -7.16
N PRO A 127 -3.11 7.10 -6.60
CA PRO A 127 -2.75 8.50 -6.39
C PRO A 127 -1.62 8.62 -5.36
N PRO A 128 -0.58 9.41 -5.65
CA PRO A 128 0.50 9.63 -4.70
C PRO A 128 0.11 10.54 -3.55
N ASP A 129 -0.98 11.28 -3.70
CA ASP A 129 -1.47 12.23 -2.72
C ASP A 129 -2.96 12.00 -2.44
N LYS A 130 -3.40 12.30 -1.21
CA LYS A 130 -4.82 12.31 -0.88
C LYS A 130 -5.53 13.42 -1.67
N GLN A 131 -6.53 13.04 -2.46
CA GLN A 131 -7.31 14.00 -3.22
C GLN A 131 -8.31 14.71 -2.30
N LYS A 132 -8.34 16.05 -2.37
CA LYS A 132 -9.37 16.84 -1.70
C LYS A 132 -10.64 16.82 -2.58
N HIS A 133 -11.80 16.64 -1.97
CA HIS A 133 -13.09 16.60 -2.69
C HIS A 133 -13.42 17.91 -3.42
N SER A 134 -12.89 19.04 -2.96
CA SER A 134 -13.10 20.38 -3.51
C SER A 134 -12.00 20.85 -4.46
N ALA A 135 -11.06 19.98 -4.86
CA ALA A 135 -10.00 20.37 -5.77
C ALA A 135 -10.55 20.61 -7.17
N SER A 136 -10.22 21.75 -7.76
CA SER A 136 -10.55 22.05 -9.16
C SER A 136 -9.97 21.01 -10.09
N VAL A 137 -10.76 20.62 -11.11
CA VAL A 137 -10.32 19.63 -12.09
C VAL A 137 -9.35 20.30 -13.05
N GLU A 138 -8.07 20.07 -12.87
CA GLU A 138 -7.05 20.55 -13.79
C GLU A 138 -7.21 19.94 -15.19
N PRO A 139 -6.90 20.68 -16.26
CA PRO A 139 -6.99 20.17 -17.63
C PRO A 139 -6.07 18.94 -17.83
N PRO A 140 -6.44 18.02 -18.74
CA PRO A 140 -5.61 16.86 -19.02
C PRO A 140 -4.25 17.30 -19.58
N PRO A 141 -3.17 16.64 -19.16
CA PRO A 141 -1.83 16.98 -19.63
C PRO A 141 -1.67 16.63 -21.10
N ARG A 142 -1.09 17.56 -21.87
CA ARG A 142 -0.80 17.39 -23.30
C ARG A 142 0.70 17.10 -23.51
N GLY A 143 1.04 16.55 -24.68
CA GLY A 143 2.41 16.30 -25.11
C GLY A 143 3.07 15.06 -24.50
N ARG A 144 4.31 14.79 -24.94
CA ARG A 144 5.13 13.65 -24.51
C ARG A 144 5.45 13.72 -23.02
N ILE A 145 5.57 12.56 -22.37
CA ILE A 145 6.00 12.47 -20.98
C ILE A 145 7.49 12.81 -20.91
N PRO A 146 7.94 13.81 -20.12
CA PRO A 146 9.34 14.08 -19.93
C PRO A 146 10.08 12.88 -19.33
N ALA A 147 11.29 12.61 -19.82
CA ALA A 147 12.05 11.43 -19.40
C ALA A 147 12.51 11.50 -17.93
N ASN A 148 12.73 12.71 -17.41
CA ASN A 148 13.26 12.97 -16.08
C ASN A 148 12.18 13.11 -14.97
N LEU A 149 10.91 12.80 -15.26
CA LEU A 149 9.85 12.87 -14.26
C LEU A 149 10.03 11.80 -13.18
N SER A 150 9.83 12.22 -11.92
CA SER A 150 9.78 11.29 -10.78
C SER A 150 8.64 10.28 -10.97
N CYS A 151 8.74 9.12 -10.30
CA CYS A 151 7.66 8.13 -10.28
C CYS A 151 6.34 8.74 -9.81
N LYS A 152 6.42 9.60 -8.80
CA LYS A 152 5.28 10.33 -8.23
C LYS A 152 4.62 11.25 -9.26
N ASP A 153 5.40 12.03 -9.99
CA ASP A 153 4.85 12.98 -10.98
C ASP A 153 4.35 12.28 -12.24
N ARG A 154 4.99 11.18 -12.65
CA ARG A 154 4.45 10.31 -13.71
C ARG A 154 3.07 9.78 -13.34
N MET A 155 2.87 9.33 -12.11
CA MET A 155 1.58 8.84 -11.64
C MET A 155 0.54 9.96 -11.55
N ARG A 156 0.89 11.15 -11.03
CA ARG A 156 0.02 12.34 -11.05
C ARG A 156 -0.43 12.67 -12.47
N ARG A 157 0.53 12.72 -13.41
CA ARG A 157 0.24 12.98 -14.82
C ARG A 157 -0.67 11.91 -15.42
N LYS A 158 -0.42 10.62 -15.16
CA LYS A 158 -1.24 9.51 -15.63
C LYS A 158 -2.69 9.62 -15.15
N LEU A 159 -2.89 9.89 -13.87
CA LEU A 159 -4.22 10.05 -13.28
C LEU A 159 -4.98 11.29 -13.79
N ARG A 160 -4.28 12.30 -14.28
CA ARG A 160 -4.91 13.51 -14.92
C ARG A 160 -5.34 13.30 -16.35
N THR A 161 -4.91 12.23 -17.03
CA THR A 161 -5.40 11.89 -18.37
C THR A 161 -6.88 11.51 -18.34
N VAL A 162 -7.58 11.63 -19.47
CA VAL A 162 -8.99 11.24 -19.60
C VAL A 162 -9.19 9.79 -19.17
N ARG A 163 -8.34 8.88 -19.69
CA ARG A 163 -8.38 7.46 -19.31
C ARG A 163 -8.10 7.27 -17.81
N GLY A 164 -7.06 7.91 -17.29
CA GLY A 164 -6.66 7.79 -15.88
C GLY A 164 -7.77 8.22 -14.92
N ARG A 165 -8.44 9.34 -15.21
CA ARG A 165 -9.59 9.81 -14.43
C ARG A 165 -10.75 8.83 -14.48
N LYS A 166 -11.11 8.32 -15.65
CA LYS A 166 -12.20 7.37 -15.84
C LYS A 166 -11.92 6.08 -15.06
N THR A 167 -10.75 5.49 -15.25
CA THR A 167 -10.36 4.25 -14.55
C THR A 167 -10.33 4.43 -13.04
N TYR A 168 -9.76 5.54 -12.55
CA TYR A 168 -9.69 5.79 -11.11
C TYR A 168 -11.06 6.09 -10.49
N ALA A 169 -11.94 6.80 -11.19
CA ALA A 169 -13.30 7.09 -10.72
C ALA A 169 -14.13 5.81 -10.55
N LEU A 170 -13.99 4.83 -11.45
CA LEU A 170 -14.68 3.53 -11.38
C LEU A 170 -14.38 2.78 -10.08
N ARG A 171 -13.22 3.01 -9.43
CA ARG A 171 -12.86 2.36 -8.17
C ARG A 171 -13.96 2.49 -7.11
N LYS A 172 -14.55 3.67 -6.96
CA LYS A 172 -15.65 3.89 -6.00
C LYS A 172 -16.86 3.04 -6.32
N GLN A 173 -17.23 2.95 -7.59
CA GLN A 173 -18.37 2.17 -8.04
C GLN A 173 -18.15 0.66 -7.94
N ILE A 174 -16.90 0.20 -7.97
CA ILE A 174 -16.54 -1.23 -7.90
C ILE A 174 -16.40 -1.68 -6.44
N VAL A 175 -15.64 -0.96 -5.63
CA VAL A 175 -15.22 -1.40 -4.30
C VAL A 175 -16.23 -1.03 -3.21
N GLU A 176 -16.76 0.19 -3.25
CA GLU A 176 -17.68 0.67 -2.20
C GLU A 176 -18.96 -0.18 -2.07
N PRO A 177 -19.65 -0.62 -3.16
CA PRO A 177 -20.81 -1.50 -3.04
C PRO A 177 -20.49 -2.84 -2.40
N VAL A 178 -19.34 -3.44 -2.70
CA VAL A 178 -18.93 -4.73 -2.12
C VAL A 178 -18.77 -4.60 -0.61
N PHE A 179 -18.03 -3.59 -0.13
CA PHE A 179 -17.93 -3.33 1.30
C PHE A 179 -19.26 -2.90 1.93
N GLY A 180 -20.12 -2.20 1.18
CA GLY A 180 -21.47 -1.87 1.58
C GLY A 180 -22.31 -3.13 1.85
N GLN A 181 -22.32 -4.10 0.94
CA GLN A 181 -23.00 -5.37 1.10
C GLN A 181 -22.49 -6.15 2.31
N VAL A 182 -21.17 -6.28 2.46
CA VAL A 182 -20.57 -6.99 3.60
C VAL A 182 -21.00 -6.35 4.92
N LYS A 183 -20.97 -5.02 5.02
CA LYS A 183 -21.28 -4.31 6.28
C LYS A 183 -22.76 -4.17 6.58
N THR A 184 -23.60 -4.00 5.58
CA THR A 184 -25.04 -3.69 5.77
C THR A 184 -25.94 -4.88 5.56
N VAL A 185 -25.75 -5.64 4.47
CA VAL A 185 -26.60 -6.80 4.15
C VAL A 185 -26.18 -8.01 4.97
N GLN A 186 -24.88 -8.31 5.02
CA GLN A 186 -24.35 -9.45 5.78
C GLN A 186 -24.12 -9.13 7.26
N GLY A 187 -24.24 -7.86 7.67
CA GLY A 187 -24.09 -7.42 9.07
C GLY A 187 -22.66 -7.51 9.63
N VAL A 188 -21.66 -7.81 8.78
CA VAL A 188 -20.26 -7.97 9.21
C VAL A 188 -19.61 -6.58 9.38
N ARG A 189 -19.89 -5.94 10.51
CA ARG A 189 -19.31 -4.63 10.86
C ARG A 189 -18.06 -4.74 11.73
N GLN A 190 -17.86 -5.88 12.38
CA GLN A 190 -16.72 -6.17 13.23
C GLN A 190 -16.33 -7.65 13.12
N PHE A 191 -15.08 -7.96 13.39
CA PHE A 191 -14.62 -9.35 13.45
C PHE A 191 -15.18 -10.03 14.70
N LEU A 192 -15.81 -11.18 14.53
CA LEU A 192 -16.39 -11.98 15.63
C LEU A 192 -15.38 -12.95 16.21
N LEU A 193 -14.36 -13.35 15.44
CA LEU A 193 -13.30 -14.24 15.86
C LEU A 193 -12.10 -13.45 16.37
N ARG A 194 -11.37 -14.04 17.30
CA ARG A 194 -10.14 -13.51 17.88
C ARG A 194 -8.95 -14.23 17.25
N SER A 195 -7.78 -13.58 17.25
CA SER A 195 -6.56 -14.05 16.60
C SER A 195 -6.63 -14.02 15.07
N LYS A 196 -5.46 -13.87 14.47
CA LYS A 196 -5.28 -13.83 13.02
C LYS A 196 -5.42 -15.21 12.36
N LEU A 197 -5.30 -16.29 13.16
CA LEU A 197 -5.29 -17.68 12.68
C LEU A 197 -6.67 -18.37 12.73
N LYS A 198 -7.71 -17.62 13.09
CA LYS A 198 -9.08 -18.17 13.20
C LYS A 198 -10.00 -17.55 12.18
#